data_4a6895f461738469fca5495e72cf0629
#
_entry.id   4a6895f461738469fca5495e72cf0629
#
_cell.length_a   1.000
_cell.length_b   1.000
_cell.length_c   1.000
_cell.angle_alpha   90.00
_cell.angle_beta   90.00
_cell.angle_gamma   90.00
#
_symmetry.space_group_name_H-M   'P 1'
#
loop_
_entity.id
_entity.type
_entity.pdbx_description
1 polymer ?
#
loop_
_entity_poly.entity_id
_entity_poly.type
_entity_poly.pdbx_seq_one_letter_code
_entity_poly.pdbx_strand_id
1 'polypeptide(L)'
;MSANRFCLTILYAGICGWSSAAPAQVSSDSAARFTENAMRLRESILFKVEPNNARKIGQAQPDMKYPWHPEIVTTVFWIGESPSENNPVPNRSSAWDLNWARNFGGSDEPNQRRGFIPANFVPRQNPFYIALPYNDVSGGKTKTDASKIIPWFQEAFVRSGQTVLKGRWIAIRRGTRICYAQWEDVGPFRSDHAEYVFGSDRPRSNLNRGAGLDVSPAVRDYLKLGNTDVTDWRFVDFEEVQPGPWALYGDNNTFVINRRKREADFAKLSP
;
A
#
# COMPACT_ATOMS: atom_id res chain seq x y z
N MET A 1 62.36 19.77 -64.54
CA MET A 1 62.01 18.95 -65.66
C MET A 1 60.76 18.18 -65.32
N SER A 2 59.68 18.59 -65.92
CA SER A 2 58.71 17.79 -66.69
C SER A 2 57.99 16.69 -65.90
N ALA A 3 56.72 16.44 -66.03
CA ALA A 3 55.59 16.95 -66.78
C ALA A 3 54.29 16.42 -66.16
N ASN A 4 53.26 17.19 -66.37
CA ASN A 4 51.84 16.86 -66.19
C ASN A 4 51.39 15.51 -66.66
N ARG A 5 50.41 14.90 -65.93
CA ARG A 5 49.21 14.32 -66.57
C ARG A 5 48.00 14.35 -65.66
N PHE A 6 46.97 15.06 -66.11
CA PHE A 6 45.58 15.03 -65.65
C PHE A 6 44.99 13.66 -65.89
N CYS A 7 44.22 13.14 -64.89
CA CYS A 7 43.22 12.13 -65.18
C CYS A 7 41.94 12.47 -64.38
N LEU A 8 40.93 12.76 -65.15
CA LEU A 8 39.56 13.12 -64.75
C LEU A 8 38.84 11.84 -64.39
N THR A 9 38.39 11.72 -63.15
CA THR A 9 37.52 10.61 -62.77
C THR A 9 36.18 11.16 -62.20
N ILE A 10 35.14 10.79 -62.93
CA ILE A 10 33.74 11.19 -62.67
C ILE A 10 33.25 10.55 -61.42
N LEU A 11 32.76 11.37 -60.47
CA LEU A 11 32.03 10.91 -59.28
C LEU A 11 30.57 10.61 -59.65
N TYR A 12 30.17 9.36 -59.47
CA TYR A 12 28.77 8.97 -59.37
C TYR A 12 28.31 9.07 -57.92
N ALA A 13 27.51 10.09 -57.58
CA ALA A 13 26.84 10.20 -56.29
C ALA A 13 25.56 9.34 -56.32
N GLY A 14 25.62 8.16 -55.74
CA GLY A 14 24.44 7.36 -55.41
C GLY A 14 23.80 7.86 -54.11
N ILE A 15 22.66 8.54 -54.22
CA ILE A 15 21.83 8.94 -53.09
C ILE A 15 21.03 7.71 -52.67
N CYS A 16 21.50 6.97 -51.66
CA CYS A 16 20.66 6.03 -50.91
C CYS A 16 19.82 6.79 -49.91
N GLY A 17 18.57 7.09 -50.29
CA GLY A 17 17.57 7.60 -49.36
C GLY A 17 17.19 6.52 -48.34
N TRP A 18 17.73 6.61 -47.16
CA TRP A 18 17.21 5.88 -46.02
C TRP A 18 15.96 6.61 -45.51
N SER A 19 14.80 6.08 -45.87
CA SER A 19 13.54 6.45 -45.24
C SER A 19 13.55 5.87 -43.84
N SER A 20 13.92 6.66 -42.83
CA SER A 20 13.71 6.32 -41.42
C SER A 20 12.23 6.45 -41.14
N ALA A 21 11.49 5.34 -41.19
CA ALA A 21 10.16 5.29 -40.59
C ALA A 21 10.30 5.55 -39.08
N ALA A 22 9.84 6.70 -38.63
CA ALA A 22 9.72 6.99 -37.22
C ALA A 22 8.81 5.93 -36.57
N PRO A 23 9.18 5.40 -35.38
CA PRO A 23 8.29 4.49 -34.67
C PRO A 23 6.98 5.23 -34.37
N ALA A 24 5.86 4.61 -34.74
CA ALA A 24 4.54 5.17 -34.44
C ALA A 24 4.43 5.40 -32.92
N GLN A 25 4.33 6.65 -32.49
CA GLN A 25 4.01 6.99 -31.12
C GLN A 25 2.61 6.45 -30.82
N VAL A 26 2.56 5.34 -30.08
CA VAL A 26 1.32 4.85 -29.49
C VAL A 26 0.86 5.95 -28.51
N SER A 27 -0.29 6.55 -28.76
CA SER A 27 -0.80 7.61 -27.90
C SER A 27 -0.95 7.07 -26.47
N SER A 28 -0.61 7.87 -25.45
CA SER A 28 -0.76 7.52 -24.02
C SER A 28 -2.15 7.00 -23.69
N ASP A 29 -3.18 7.49 -24.37
CA ASP A 29 -4.55 7.04 -24.27
C ASP A 29 -4.80 5.62 -24.77
N SER A 30 -4.16 5.19 -25.85
CA SER A 30 -4.31 3.82 -26.36
C SER A 30 -3.60 2.80 -25.47
N ALA A 31 -2.44 3.16 -24.91
CA ALA A 31 -1.73 2.33 -23.92
C ALA A 31 -2.53 2.20 -22.62
N ALA A 32 -3.12 3.29 -22.11
CA ALA A 32 -3.96 3.30 -20.94
C ALA A 32 -5.21 2.41 -21.12
N ARG A 33 -5.91 2.55 -22.26
CA ARG A 33 -7.08 1.72 -22.61
C ARG A 33 -6.73 0.24 -22.77
N PHE A 34 -5.58 -0.07 -23.37
CA PHE A 34 -5.12 -1.45 -23.49
C PHE A 34 -4.85 -2.05 -22.11
N THR A 35 -4.18 -1.31 -21.23
CA THR A 35 -3.88 -1.73 -19.85
C THR A 35 -5.18 -1.93 -19.06
N GLU A 36 -6.13 -1.02 -19.16
CA GLU A 36 -7.43 -1.13 -18.50
C GLU A 36 -8.24 -2.33 -18.99
N ASN A 37 -8.28 -2.58 -20.30
CA ASN A 37 -8.97 -3.73 -20.87
C ASN A 37 -8.28 -5.06 -20.50
N ALA A 38 -6.95 -5.08 -20.46
CA ALA A 38 -6.19 -6.24 -20.01
C ALA A 38 -6.43 -6.53 -18.52
N MET A 39 -6.57 -5.50 -17.69
CA MET A 39 -6.93 -5.64 -16.27
C MET A 39 -8.35 -6.18 -16.10
N ARG A 40 -9.34 -5.61 -16.80
CA ARG A 40 -10.73 -6.10 -16.77
C ARG A 40 -10.86 -7.54 -17.23
N LEU A 41 -10.12 -7.94 -18.29
CA LEU A 41 -10.11 -9.31 -18.77
C LEU A 41 -9.49 -10.26 -17.73
N ARG A 42 -8.42 -9.85 -17.08
CA ARG A 42 -7.73 -10.62 -16.04
C ARG A 42 -8.58 -10.74 -14.76
N GLU A 43 -9.26 -9.67 -14.35
CA GLU A 43 -10.27 -9.70 -13.29
C GLU A 43 -11.39 -10.68 -13.63
N SER A 44 -11.92 -10.63 -14.87
CA SER A 44 -12.99 -11.55 -15.30
C SER A 44 -12.55 -13.02 -15.31
N ILE A 45 -11.27 -13.30 -15.55
CA ILE A 45 -10.70 -14.65 -15.49
C ILE A 45 -10.50 -15.11 -14.05
N LEU A 46 -10.00 -14.24 -13.16
CA LEU A 46 -9.83 -14.52 -11.74
C LEU A 46 -11.18 -14.75 -11.03
N PHE A 47 -12.22 -14.03 -11.44
CA PHE A 47 -13.59 -14.20 -10.90
C PHE A 47 -14.36 -15.37 -11.54
N LYS A 48 -13.90 -15.94 -12.67
CA LYS A 48 -14.50 -17.14 -13.28
C LYS A 48 -13.98 -18.44 -12.71
N VAL A 49 -12.88 -18.42 -11.97
CA VAL A 49 -12.34 -19.61 -11.30
C VAL A 49 -13.01 -19.75 -9.95
N GLU A 50 -14.05 -20.59 -9.91
CA GLU A 50 -14.77 -21.17 -8.78
C GLU A 50 -16.03 -20.47 -8.25
N PRO A 51 -17.22 -20.72 -8.83
CA PRO A 51 -18.49 -20.40 -8.15
C PRO A 51 -18.78 -21.28 -6.91
N ASN A 52 -18.01 -22.31 -6.66
CA ASN A 52 -18.28 -23.24 -5.55
C ASN A 52 -17.69 -22.82 -4.19
N ASN A 53 -16.72 -21.92 -4.13
CA ASN A 53 -16.21 -21.40 -2.86
C ASN A 53 -17.03 -20.21 -2.31
N ALA A 54 -17.79 -19.53 -3.15
CA ALA A 54 -18.68 -18.43 -2.72
C ALA A 54 -19.79 -18.92 -1.74
N ARG A 55 -20.16 -20.19 -1.79
CA ARG A 55 -21.19 -20.76 -0.88
C ARG A 55 -20.71 -20.99 0.56
N LYS A 56 -19.41 -21.00 0.84
CA LYS A 56 -18.89 -21.13 2.22
C LYS A 56 -18.63 -19.80 2.92
N ILE A 57 -18.63 -18.69 2.17
CA ILE A 57 -18.42 -17.32 2.71
C ILE A 57 -19.70 -16.76 3.33
N GLY A 58 -20.87 -17.34 3.02
CA GLY A 58 -22.19 -16.89 3.49
C GLY A 58 -22.62 -17.39 4.87
N GLN A 59 -21.77 -18.10 5.61
CA GLN A 59 -22.01 -18.29 7.03
C GLN A 59 -21.55 -17.03 7.76
N ALA A 60 -22.50 -16.14 8.08
CA ALA A 60 -22.30 -15.08 9.03
C ALA A 60 -21.62 -15.69 10.27
N GLN A 61 -20.36 -15.33 10.50
CA GLN A 61 -19.75 -15.63 11.80
C GLN A 61 -20.50 -14.77 12.81
N PRO A 62 -21.20 -15.37 13.77
CA PRO A 62 -21.89 -14.58 14.76
C PRO A 62 -20.86 -13.75 15.53
N ASP A 63 -21.17 -12.48 15.74
CA ASP A 63 -20.52 -11.54 16.65
C ASP A 63 -19.16 -10.92 16.28
N MET A 64 -18.74 -10.89 15.02
CA MET A 64 -17.61 -10.02 14.67
C MET A 64 -18.08 -8.59 14.37
N LYS A 65 -17.60 -7.63 15.15
CA LYS A 65 -17.92 -6.18 15.02
C LYS A 65 -17.58 -5.65 13.60
N TYR A 66 -16.52 -6.19 12.99
CA TYR A 66 -16.06 -5.78 11.65
C TYR A 66 -15.98 -7.00 10.72
N PRO A 67 -16.63 -6.96 9.54
CA PRO A 67 -16.59 -8.06 8.58
C PRO A 67 -15.22 -8.21 7.92
N TRP A 68 -14.92 -9.40 7.42
CA TRP A 68 -13.79 -9.63 6.54
C TRP A 68 -14.06 -9.07 5.14
N HIS A 69 -13.05 -8.42 4.56
CA HIS A 69 -12.93 -8.11 3.15
C HIS A 69 -12.11 -9.23 2.48
N PRO A 70 -12.75 -10.20 1.84
CA PRO A 70 -12.07 -11.36 1.30
C PRO A 70 -11.44 -11.06 -0.07
N GLU A 71 -10.38 -11.82 -0.39
CA GLU A 71 -9.77 -11.86 -1.72
C GLU A 71 -9.37 -10.48 -2.27
N ILE A 72 -8.71 -9.69 -1.44
CA ILE A 72 -8.22 -8.37 -1.80
C ILE A 72 -6.83 -8.47 -2.40
N VAL A 73 -6.67 -7.92 -3.61
CA VAL A 73 -5.35 -7.73 -4.20
C VAL A 73 -4.54 -6.81 -3.31
N THR A 74 -3.40 -7.32 -2.85
CA THR A 74 -2.54 -6.69 -1.86
C THR A 74 -1.16 -6.48 -2.45
N THR A 75 -0.66 -5.27 -2.37
CA THR A 75 0.66 -4.87 -2.87
C THR A 75 1.58 -4.48 -1.71
N VAL A 76 2.89 -4.42 -1.99
CA VAL A 76 3.90 -4.05 -1.02
C VAL A 76 4.37 -2.64 -1.31
N PHE A 77 4.40 -1.81 -0.28
CA PHE A 77 4.97 -0.47 -0.30
C PHE A 77 5.86 -0.28 0.93
N TRP A 78 6.72 0.74 0.93
CA TRP A 78 7.57 0.96 2.09
C TRP A 78 7.89 2.43 2.32
N ILE A 79 8.15 2.75 3.57
CA ILE A 79 8.61 4.07 3.99
C ILE A 79 9.96 4.36 3.33
N GLY A 80 10.05 5.49 2.62
CA GLY A 80 11.26 5.88 1.90
C GLY A 80 11.34 5.34 0.47
N GLU A 81 10.32 4.65 -0.02
CA GLU A 81 10.23 4.19 -1.41
C GLU A 81 10.36 5.38 -2.38
N SER A 82 11.22 5.21 -3.38
CA SER A 82 11.37 6.18 -4.46
C SER A 82 10.25 6.06 -5.48
N PRO A 83 9.87 7.13 -6.17
CA PRO A 83 8.88 7.07 -7.23
C PRO A 83 9.25 6.05 -8.31
N SER A 84 8.25 5.36 -8.84
CA SER A 84 8.35 4.42 -9.96
C SER A 84 7.19 4.67 -10.94
N GLU A 85 7.19 3.98 -12.08
CA GLU A 85 6.08 4.06 -13.05
C GLU A 85 4.72 3.66 -12.44
N ASN A 86 4.74 2.71 -11.51
CA ASN A 86 3.53 2.21 -10.84
C ASN A 86 3.21 2.94 -9.52
N ASN A 87 4.15 3.70 -8.99
CA ASN A 87 3.98 4.52 -7.80
C ASN A 87 4.72 5.86 -8.00
N PRO A 88 4.07 6.89 -8.57
CA PRO A 88 4.73 8.16 -8.89
C PRO A 88 4.99 9.04 -7.66
N VAL A 89 4.50 8.66 -6.48
CA VAL A 89 4.63 9.43 -5.24
C VAL A 89 5.73 8.84 -4.35
N PRO A 90 6.70 9.66 -3.87
CA PRO A 90 7.71 9.17 -2.93
C PRO A 90 7.09 8.94 -1.55
N ASN A 91 7.29 7.78 -0.94
CA ASN A 91 6.76 7.44 0.38
C ASN A 91 7.65 7.95 1.54
N ARG A 92 8.18 9.18 1.44
CA ARG A 92 8.93 9.84 2.52
C ARG A 92 8.02 10.48 3.57
N SER A 93 6.81 10.82 3.16
CA SER A 93 5.72 11.29 3.99
C SER A 93 4.52 10.36 3.81
N SER A 94 3.66 10.26 4.81
CA SER A 94 2.33 9.68 4.68
C SER A 94 1.27 10.78 4.62
N ALA A 95 0.04 10.41 4.35
CA ALA A 95 -1.09 11.34 4.37
C ALA A 95 -1.25 12.06 5.74
N TRP A 96 -0.71 11.49 6.82
CA TRP A 96 -0.87 11.96 8.19
C TRP A 96 0.45 12.24 8.94
N ASP A 97 1.59 12.02 8.28
CA ASP A 97 2.92 12.29 8.85
C ASP A 97 3.88 12.82 7.76
N LEU A 98 4.05 14.14 7.71
CA LEU A 98 4.92 14.81 6.72
C LEU A 98 6.40 14.41 6.87
N ASN A 99 6.81 13.90 8.02
CA ASN A 99 8.18 13.47 8.30
C ASN A 99 8.29 11.95 8.50
N TRP A 100 7.44 11.17 7.85
CA TRP A 100 7.25 9.76 8.12
C TRP A 100 8.56 8.95 8.12
N ALA A 101 9.37 9.04 7.06
CA ALA A 101 10.67 8.38 7.01
C ALA A 101 11.62 8.82 8.15
N ARG A 102 11.65 10.10 8.48
CA ARG A 102 12.45 10.63 9.61
C ARG A 102 11.93 10.10 10.96
N ASN A 103 10.61 10.09 11.15
CA ASN A 103 9.98 9.64 12.37
C ASN A 103 10.10 8.12 12.56
N PHE A 104 10.09 7.35 11.47
CA PHE A 104 10.37 5.91 11.48
C PHE A 104 11.82 5.61 11.83
N GLY A 105 12.76 6.43 11.37
CA GLY A 105 14.21 6.30 11.61
C GLY A 105 15.04 6.09 10.36
N GLY A 106 14.41 6.08 9.18
CA GLY A 106 15.04 5.89 7.88
C GLY A 106 14.09 5.22 6.88
N SER A 107 14.65 4.64 5.80
CA SER A 107 13.89 3.86 4.82
C SER A 107 13.71 2.41 5.29
N ASP A 108 12.51 1.87 5.03
CA ASP A 108 12.15 0.46 5.35
C ASP A 108 12.39 -0.46 4.15
N GLU A 109 13.62 -0.44 3.62
CA GLU A 109 14.00 -1.18 2.40
C GLU A 109 13.63 -2.66 2.45
N PRO A 110 12.83 -3.17 1.49
CA PRO A 110 12.35 -4.55 1.50
C PRO A 110 13.45 -5.62 1.47
N ASN A 111 14.61 -5.28 0.90
CA ASN A 111 15.75 -6.19 0.71
C ASN A 111 16.85 -6.02 1.77
N GLN A 112 16.70 -5.06 2.70
CA GLN A 112 17.68 -4.77 3.76
C GLN A 112 17.05 -4.97 5.14
N ARG A 113 16.78 -6.23 5.48
CA ARG A 113 16.03 -6.57 6.69
C ARG A 113 16.79 -7.50 7.63
N ARG A 114 16.46 -7.35 8.92
CA ARG A 114 16.87 -8.28 9.99
C ARG A 114 15.61 -8.75 10.71
N GLY A 115 15.11 -9.92 10.31
CA GLY A 115 13.78 -10.36 10.70
C GLY A 115 12.71 -9.40 10.16
N PHE A 116 11.88 -8.84 11.02
CA PHE A 116 10.77 -7.95 10.63
C PHE A 116 11.09 -6.46 10.76
N ILE A 117 12.35 -6.08 10.91
CA ILE A 117 12.78 -4.67 11.00
C ILE A 117 13.90 -4.38 9.99
N PRO A 118 14.15 -3.09 9.66
CA PRO A 118 15.30 -2.67 8.88
C PRO A 118 16.62 -3.21 9.47
N ALA A 119 17.58 -3.59 8.60
CA ALA A 119 18.85 -4.15 9.06
C ALA A 119 19.72 -3.14 9.82
N ASN A 120 19.62 -1.85 9.43
CA ASN A 120 20.58 -0.80 9.83
C ASN A 120 20.13 0.02 11.06
N PHE A 121 18.86 -0.09 11.49
CA PHE A 121 18.35 0.64 12.65
C PHE A 121 17.15 -0.07 13.29
N VAL A 122 16.84 0.30 14.53
CA VAL A 122 15.60 -0.09 15.21
C VAL A 122 14.54 0.94 14.89
N PRO A 123 13.39 0.55 14.31
CA PRO A 123 12.36 1.48 13.92
C PRO A 123 11.70 2.14 15.14
N ARG A 124 11.46 3.45 15.06
CA ARG A 124 10.77 4.23 16.08
C ARG A 124 9.26 4.27 15.91
N GLN A 125 8.76 3.75 14.80
CA GLN A 125 7.35 3.48 14.57
C GLN A 125 7.16 1.98 14.28
N ASN A 126 5.92 1.50 14.40
CA ASN A 126 5.63 0.09 14.17
C ASN A 126 5.98 -0.32 12.74
N PRO A 127 6.85 -1.33 12.53
CA PRO A 127 7.19 -1.81 11.18
C PRO A 127 6.05 -2.59 10.50
N PHE A 128 5.02 -2.98 11.24
CA PHE A 128 3.80 -3.58 10.69
C PHE A 128 2.77 -2.48 10.43
N TYR A 129 2.85 -1.86 9.26
CA TYR A 129 1.98 -0.79 8.82
C TYR A 129 1.32 -1.11 7.48
N ILE A 130 0.19 -0.46 7.21
CA ILE A 130 -0.59 -0.60 5.97
C ILE A 130 -1.10 0.75 5.48
N ALA A 131 -1.55 0.75 4.22
CA ALA A 131 -2.39 1.80 3.65
C ALA A 131 -3.70 1.23 3.12
N LEU A 132 -4.80 1.99 3.34
CA LEU A 132 -6.12 1.74 2.78
C LEU A 132 -6.61 2.98 2.02
N PRO A 133 -7.41 2.82 0.94
CA PRO A 133 -7.73 3.91 0.01
C PRO A 133 -8.84 4.86 0.49
N TYR A 134 -8.73 5.34 1.72
CA TYR A 134 -9.63 6.35 2.27
C TYR A 134 -8.92 7.29 3.24
N ASN A 135 -9.22 8.58 3.14
CA ASN A 135 -8.78 9.60 4.08
C ASN A 135 -10.00 10.37 4.59
N ASP A 136 -10.14 10.50 5.89
CA ASP A 136 -11.19 11.27 6.54
C ASP A 136 -10.91 12.77 6.60
N VAL A 137 -9.68 13.19 6.23
CA VAL A 137 -9.25 14.59 6.20
C VAL A 137 -8.99 15.04 4.76
N SER A 138 -9.52 16.21 4.39
CA SER A 138 -9.29 16.86 3.11
C SER A 138 -9.14 18.36 3.30
N GLY A 139 -8.10 18.97 2.69
CA GLY A 139 -7.85 20.40 2.82
C GLY A 139 -7.66 20.88 4.28
N GLY A 140 -7.08 20.04 5.13
CA GLY A 140 -6.88 20.33 6.57
C GLY A 140 -8.16 20.31 7.42
N LYS A 141 -9.28 19.80 6.88
CA LYS A 141 -10.56 19.66 7.60
C LYS A 141 -11.05 18.22 7.54
N THR A 142 -11.75 17.80 8.58
CA THR A 142 -12.45 16.52 8.58
C THR A 142 -13.60 16.56 7.58
N LYS A 143 -13.77 15.50 6.77
CA LYS A 143 -14.87 15.36 5.83
C LYS A 143 -16.21 15.31 6.56
N THR A 144 -17.22 15.97 6.00
CA THR A 144 -18.55 16.12 6.63
C THR A 144 -19.32 14.81 6.82
N ASP A 145 -19.01 13.82 6.01
CA ASP A 145 -19.59 12.47 6.02
C ASP A 145 -18.82 11.47 6.89
N ALA A 146 -17.61 11.81 7.33
CA ALA A 146 -16.74 10.93 8.10
C ALA A 146 -17.42 10.37 9.37
N SER A 147 -18.21 11.20 10.07
CA SER A 147 -18.94 10.79 11.27
C SER A 147 -20.06 9.76 11.02
N LYS A 148 -20.53 9.65 9.78
CA LYS A 148 -21.56 8.68 9.37
C LYS A 148 -20.96 7.39 8.83
N ILE A 149 -19.73 7.46 8.33
CA ILE A 149 -19.04 6.39 7.60
C ILE A 149 -18.15 5.57 8.54
N ILE A 150 -17.39 6.24 9.42
CA ILE A 150 -16.38 5.60 10.25
C ILE A 150 -17.02 5.09 11.54
N PRO A 151 -17.03 3.77 11.80
CA PRO A 151 -17.74 3.18 12.93
C PRO A 151 -17.29 3.69 14.31
N TRP A 152 -16.02 4.05 14.47
CA TRP A 152 -15.42 4.53 15.72
C TRP A 152 -15.24 6.05 15.78
N PHE A 153 -15.87 6.79 14.85
CA PHE A 153 -15.63 8.23 14.72
C PHE A 153 -15.89 8.98 16.03
N GLN A 154 -17.04 8.74 16.66
CA GLN A 154 -17.44 9.45 17.87
C GLN A 154 -16.48 9.23 19.06
N GLU A 155 -15.88 8.04 19.15
CA GLU A 155 -14.96 7.67 20.21
C GLU A 155 -13.55 8.25 19.99
N ALA A 156 -13.14 8.39 18.71
CA ALA A 156 -11.79 8.77 18.34
C ALA A 156 -11.64 10.24 17.94
N PHE A 157 -12.74 10.97 17.70
CA PHE A 157 -12.70 12.34 17.22
C PHE A 157 -12.23 13.31 18.32
N VAL A 158 -11.15 14.04 18.03
CA VAL A 158 -10.60 15.06 18.93
C VAL A 158 -10.90 16.45 18.41
N ARG A 159 -10.58 16.72 17.11
CA ARG A 159 -10.79 18.01 16.46
C ARG A 159 -10.77 17.88 14.95
N SER A 160 -11.38 18.83 14.26
CA SER A 160 -11.37 18.89 12.80
C SER A 160 -9.93 18.99 12.25
N GLY A 161 -9.66 18.26 11.17
CA GLY A 161 -8.35 18.17 10.53
C GLY A 161 -7.39 17.16 11.16
N GLN A 162 -7.77 16.54 12.27
CA GLN A 162 -7.04 15.41 12.85
C GLN A 162 -7.75 14.12 12.47
N THR A 163 -7.04 13.18 11.82
CA THR A 163 -7.60 11.89 11.41
C THR A 163 -7.95 11.01 12.60
N VAL A 164 -9.04 10.24 12.47
CA VAL A 164 -9.44 9.16 13.40
C VAL A 164 -9.02 7.78 12.88
N LEU A 165 -8.27 7.71 11.78
CA LEU A 165 -7.89 6.48 11.08
C LEU A 165 -6.48 6.01 11.47
N LYS A 166 -5.55 6.95 11.62
CA LYS A 166 -4.14 6.65 11.91
C LYS A 166 -3.99 5.81 13.19
N GLY A 167 -3.21 4.73 13.07
CA GLY A 167 -2.96 3.81 14.18
C GLY A 167 -4.05 2.75 14.38
N ARG A 168 -5.13 2.76 13.58
CA ARG A 168 -6.18 1.73 13.65
C ARG A 168 -5.61 0.36 13.26
N TRP A 169 -5.94 -0.66 14.04
CA TRP A 169 -5.48 -2.02 13.79
C TRP A 169 -6.37 -2.74 12.80
N ILE A 170 -5.72 -3.54 11.94
CA ILE A 170 -6.38 -4.53 11.09
C ILE A 170 -5.76 -5.91 11.29
N ALA A 171 -6.55 -6.95 11.07
CA ALA A 171 -6.09 -8.31 10.87
C ALA A 171 -6.00 -8.59 9.37
N ILE A 172 -4.91 -9.21 8.93
CA ILE A 172 -4.67 -9.59 7.53
C ILE A 172 -4.42 -11.10 7.52
N ARG A 173 -5.13 -11.82 6.64
CA ARG A 173 -5.04 -13.28 6.57
C ARG A 173 -4.58 -13.71 5.18
N ARG A 174 -3.64 -14.67 5.15
CA ARG A 174 -3.28 -15.46 3.97
C ARG A 174 -3.23 -16.93 4.34
N GLY A 175 -4.16 -17.70 3.80
CA GLY A 175 -4.35 -19.10 4.21
C GLY A 175 -4.63 -19.22 5.72
N THR A 176 -3.78 -19.95 6.45
CA THR A 176 -3.89 -20.12 7.90
C THR A 176 -3.14 -19.09 8.72
N ARG A 177 -2.37 -18.20 8.08
CA ARG A 177 -1.58 -17.17 8.77
C ARG A 177 -2.38 -15.90 8.95
N ILE A 178 -2.31 -15.32 10.15
CA ILE A 178 -2.90 -14.03 10.48
C ILE A 178 -1.78 -13.10 10.96
N CYS A 179 -1.74 -11.91 10.42
CA CYS A 179 -0.87 -10.81 10.81
C CYS A 179 -1.73 -9.64 11.26
N TYR A 180 -1.23 -8.84 12.21
CA TYR A 180 -1.88 -7.59 12.61
C TYR A 180 -0.97 -6.42 12.27
N ALA A 181 -1.56 -5.33 11.80
CA ALA A 181 -0.83 -4.14 11.39
C ALA A 181 -1.65 -2.86 11.66
N GLN A 182 -0.95 -1.73 11.74
CA GLN A 182 -1.57 -0.43 11.98
C GLN A 182 -1.77 0.33 10.66
N TRP A 183 -2.90 1.00 10.52
CA TRP A 183 -3.18 1.87 9.40
C TRP A 183 -2.41 3.19 9.55
N GLU A 184 -1.38 3.40 8.72
CA GLU A 184 -0.47 4.54 8.86
C GLU A 184 -0.43 5.45 7.63
N ASP A 185 -1.03 5.03 6.50
CA ASP A 185 -1.06 5.83 5.28
C ASP A 185 -2.33 5.61 4.47
N VAL A 186 -2.54 6.45 3.45
CA VAL A 186 -3.67 6.42 2.53
C VAL A 186 -3.22 5.94 1.15
N GLY A 187 -3.84 4.88 0.67
CA GLY A 187 -3.55 4.22 -0.61
C GLY A 187 -4.09 2.78 -0.61
N PRO A 188 -3.91 2.06 -1.71
CA PRO A 188 -3.29 2.45 -2.98
C PRO A 188 -4.15 3.39 -3.81
N PHE A 189 -3.50 4.31 -4.52
CA PHE A 189 -4.02 5.20 -5.58
C PHE A 189 -5.19 6.14 -5.23
N ARG A 190 -5.97 5.86 -4.21
CA ARG A 190 -7.19 6.61 -3.87
C ARG A 190 -7.22 7.04 -2.41
N SER A 191 -8.03 8.06 -2.15
CA SER A 191 -8.25 8.61 -0.81
C SER A 191 -9.74 8.84 -0.50
N ASP A 192 -10.63 8.25 -1.32
CA ASP A 192 -12.07 8.54 -1.32
C ASP A 192 -12.96 7.30 -1.41
N HIS A 193 -12.41 6.10 -1.18
CA HIS A 193 -13.14 4.86 -1.40
C HIS A 193 -13.75 4.30 -0.10
N ALA A 194 -14.66 5.07 0.50
CA ALA A 194 -15.34 4.72 1.74
C ALA A 194 -16.18 3.44 1.62
N GLU A 195 -16.87 3.26 0.49
CA GLU A 195 -17.78 2.14 0.23
C GLU A 195 -17.03 0.79 0.22
N TYR A 196 -15.75 0.81 -0.16
CA TYR A 196 -14.88 -0.36 -0.02
C TYR A 196 -14.34 -0.50 1.41
N VAL A 197 -13.75 0.55 1.97
CA VAL A 197 -13.03 0.45 3.24
C VAL A 197 -13.97 0.16 4.42
N PHE A 198 -15.18 0.74 4.43
CA PHE A 198 -16.15 0.59 5.51
C PHE A 198 -17.44 -0.13 5.11
N GLY A 199 -17.61 -0.44 3.82
CA GLY A 199 -18.77 -1.12 3.28
C GLY A 199 -18.44 -2.48 2.71
N SER A 200 -19.20 -2.89 1.69
CA SER A 200 -19.09 -4.21 1.05
C SER A 200 -18.59 -4.15 -0.40
N ASP A 201 -18.24 -2.96 -0.91
CA ASP A 201 -17.75 -2.82 -2.27
C ASP A 201 -16.39 -3.52 -2.46
N ARG A 202 -16.08 -3.77 -3.71
CA ARG A 202 -14.73 -4.24 -4.10
C ARG A 202 -13.83 -3.02 -4.38
N PRO A 203 -12.50 -3.16 -4.25
CA PRO A 203 -11.58 -2.12 -4.68
C PRO A 203 -11.82 -1.76 -6.14
N ARG A 204 -11.79 -0.46 -6.46
CA ARG A 204 -11.90 0.00 -7.86
C ARG A 204 -10.62 -0.35 -8.62
N SER A 205 -10.79 -0.61 -9.92
CA SER A 205 -9.67 -0.89 -10.84
C SER A 205 -8.58 0.20 -10.76
N ASN A 206 -7.33 -0.22 -10.72
CA ASN A 206 -6.15 0.63 -10.72
C ASN A 206 -4.96 -0.06 -11.42
N LEU A 207 -3.83 0.64 -11.55
CA LEU A 207 -2.63 0.13 -12.25
C LEU A 207 -2.04 -1.14 -11.59
N ASN A 208 -2.31 -1.37 -10.31
CA ASN A 208 -1.86 -2.55 -9.57
C ASN A 208 -2.96 -3.61 -9.45
N ARG A 209 -3.66 -3.90 -10.55
CA ARG A 209 -4.66 -4.98 -10.65
C ARG A 209 -5.86 -4.80 -9.72
N GLY A 210 -6.27 -3.58 -9.44
CA GLY A 210 -7.34 -3.32 -8.50
C GLY A 210 -6.91 -3.54 -7.04
N ALA A 211 -5.64 -3.29 -6.72
CA ALA A 211 -5.16 -3.40 -5.34
C ALA A 211 -6.00 -2.53 -4.41
N GLY A 212 -6.41 -3.11 -3.28
CA GLY A 212 -7.19 -2.45 -2.25
C GLY A 212 -6.48 -2.35 -0.91
N LEU A 213 -5.32 -2.97 -0.80
CA LEU A 213 -4.51 -2.95 0.42
C LEU A 213 -3.03 -2.87 0.04
N ASP A 214 -2.31 -1.92 0.64
CA ASP A 214 -0.86 -1.90 0.62
C ASP A 214 -0.30 -2.29 1.98
N VAL A 215 0.73 -3.14 2.00
CA VAL A 215 1.32 -3.65 3.23
C VAL A 215 2.82 -3.39 3.30
N SER A 216 3.33 -3.21 4.51
CA SER A 216 4.76 -3.04 4.78
C SER A 216 5.58 -4.30 4.45
N PRO A 217 6.92 -4.17 4.27
CA PRO A 217 7.80 -5.32 4.14
C PRO A 217 7.72 -6.30 5.31
N ALA A 218 7.46 -5.83 6.54
CA ALA A 218 7.29 -6.69 7.71
C ALA A 218 6.04 -7.59 7.59
N VAL A 219 4.92 -7.05 7.13
CA VAL A 219 3.69 -7.81 6.87
C VAL A 219 3.90 -8.82 5.74
N ARG A 220 4.51 -8.37 4.61
CA ARG A 220 4.89 -9.23 3.49
C ARG A 220 5.68 -10.44 3.97
N ASP A 221 6.75 -10.20 4.72
CA ASP A 221 7.67 -11.25 5.17
C ASP A 221 6.99 -12.22 6.14
N TYR A 222 6.17 -11.72 7.07
CA TYR A 222 5.43 -12.55 8.02
C TYR A 222 4.39 -13.45 7.32
N LEU A 223 3.61 -12.89 6.39
CA LEU A 223 2.60 -13.62 5.64
C LEU A 223 3.19 -14.40 4.46
N LYS A 224 4.48 -14.20 4.14
CA LYS A 224 5.18 -14.79 2.97
C LYS A 224 4.53 -14.38 1.64
N LEU A 225 4.17 -13.11 1.50
CA LEU A 225 3.57 -12.58 0.28
C LEU A 225 4.64 -12.35 -0.81
N GLY A 226 4.22 -12.46 -2.07
CA GLY A 226 4.93 -11.86 -3.19
C GLY A 226 4.79 -10.33 -3.22
N ASN A 227 5.32 -9.67 -4.25
CA ASN A 227 5.14 -8.22 -4.45
C ASN A 227 3.67 -7.83 -4.70
N THR A 228 2.90 -8.74 -5.27
CA THR A 228 1.46 -8.67 -5.40
C THR A 228 0.89 -10.04 -5.08
N ASP A 229 -0.06 -10.09 -4.17
CA ASP A 229 -0.69 -11.33 -3.70
C ASP A 229 -2.17 -11.07 -3.40
N VAL A 230 -2.88 -12.06 -2.89
CA VAL A 230 -4.29 -11.94 -2.47
C VAL A 230 -4.37 -12.26 -0.99
N THR A 231 -5.02 -11.38 -0.24
CA THR A 231 -5.25 -11.56 1.20
C THR A 231 -6.68 -11.20 1.57
N ASP A 232 -7.10 -11.63 2.75
CA ASP A 232 -8.31 -11.12 3.39
C ASP A 232 -7.89 -10.17 4.50
N TRP A 233 -8.68 -9.12 4.73
CA TRP A 233 -8.43 -8.22 5.85
C TRP A 233 -9.73 -7.79 6.55
N ARG A 234 -9.64 -7.38 7.81
CA ARG A 234 -10.73 -6.74 8.57
C ARG A 234 -10.19 -5.76 9.60
N PHE A 235 -10.98 -4.79 9.99
CA PHE A 235 -10.69 -4.02 11.20
C PHE A 235 -10.75 -4.91 12.44
N VAL A 236 -9.99 -4.53 13.45
CA VAL A 236 -10.03 -5.14 14.79
C VAL A 236 -9.92 -4.06 15.86
N ASP A 237 -10.59 -4.27 16.99
CA ASP A 237 -10.29 -3.51 18.18
C ASP A 237 -8.97 -4.02 18.81
N PHE A 238 -8.28 -3.17 19.56
CA PHE A 238 -6.95 -3.52 20.09
C PHE A 238 -6.98 -4.78 20.97
N GLU A 239 -8.06 -5.00 21.68
CA GLU A 239 -8.28 -6.15 22.55
C GLU A 239 -8.32 -7.49 21.77
N GLU A 240 -8.65 -7.45 20.50
CA GLU A 240 -8.64 -8.62 19.61
C GLU A 240 -7.24 -8.92 19.05
N VAL A 241 -6.30 -7.97 19.12
CA VAL A 241 -4.95 -8.12 18.55
C VAL A 241 -4.13 -9.08 19.39
N GLN A 242 -3.89 -10.28 18.85
CA GLN A 242 -3.06 -11.28 19.50
C GLN A 242 -1.59 -10.81 19.54
N PRO A 243 -0.82 -11.13 20.60
CA PRO A 243 0.61 -10.85 20.64
C PRO A 243 1.37 -11.50 19.49
N GLY A 244 2.36 -10.78 18.94
CA GLY A 244 3.17 -11.23 17.84
C GLY A 244 4.31 -10.26 17.54
N PRO A 245 5.04 -10.43 16.42
CA PRO A 245 6.17 -9.55 16.07
C PRO A 245 5.76 -8.06 15.95
N TRP A 246 4.53 -7.77 15.59
CA TRP A 246 3.95 -6.42 15.53
C TRP A 246 3.82 -5.73 16.88
N ALA A 247 3.98 -6.43 18.00
CA ALA A 247 3.88 -5.88 19.36
C ALA A 247 5.21 -5.34 19.89
N LEU A 248 6.32 -5.47 19.15
CA LEU A 248 7.67 -5.29 19.72
C LEU A 248 8.20 -3.87 19.62
N TYR A 249 7.96 -3.15 18.53
CA TYR A 249 8.61 -1.89 18.19
C TYR A 249 7.62 -0.77 17.90
N GLY A 250 8.07 0.45 18.06
CA GLY A 250 7.40 1.68 17.66
C GLY A 250 6.78 2.47 18.80
N ASP A 251 7.07 3.78 18.82
CA ASP A 251 6.50 4.71 19.82
C ASP A 251 5.00 4.99 19.57
N ASN A 252 4.52 4.73 18.33
CA ASN A 252 3.11 4.77 17.93
C ASN A 252 2.37 3.45 18.21
N ASN A 253 3.07 2.42 18.68
CA ASN A 253 2.53 1.08 18.87
C ASN A 253 1.79 0.96 20.19
N THR A 254 0.51 0.60 20.16
CA THR A 254 -0.35 0.47 21.34
C THR A 254 0.23 -0.50 22.38
N PHE A 255 0.86 -1.60 21.96
CA PHE A 255 1.53 -2.53 22.89
C PHE A 255 2.69 -1.87 23.61
N VAL A 256 3.54 -1.12 22.88
CA VAL A 256 4.70 -0.43 23.46
C VAL A 256 4.25 0.70 24.39
N ILE A 257 3.24 1.48 24.00
CA ILE A 257 2.66 2.55 24.81
C ILE A 257 2.11 1.97 26.11
N ASN A 258 1.32 0.90 26.05
CA ASN A 258 0.74 0.27 27.23
C ASN A 258 1.78 -0.39 28.13
N ARG A 259 2.84 -0.97 27.58
CA ARG A 259 3.97 -1.51 28.34
C ARG A 259 4.68 -0.41 29.11
N ARG A 260 5.05 0.70 28.46
CA ARG A 260 5.70 1.86 29.10
C ARG A 260 4.85 2.50 30.18
N LYS A 261 3.53 2.60 29.99
CA LYS A 261 2.62 3.09 31.03
C LYS A 261 2.68 2.21 32.27
N ARG A 262 2.59 0.88 32.11
CA ARG A 262 2.70 -0.06 33.24
C ARG A 262 4.04 0.04 33.96
N GLU A 263 5.15 0.13 33.22
CA GLU A 263 6.50 0.29 33.78
C GLU A 263 6.61 1.58 34.60
N ALA A 264 6.07 2.70 34.09
CA ALA A 264 6.05 3.97 34.77
C ALA A 264 5.19 3.94 36.07
N ASP A 265 4.07 3.23 36.03
CA ASP A 265 3.20 3.08 37.18
C ASP A 265 3.84 2.18 38.28
N PHE A 266 4.52 1.10 37.87
CA PHE A 266 5.31 0.29 38.82
C PHE A 266 6.45 1.08 39.45
N ALA A 267 7.15 1.92 38.71
CA ALA A 267 8.24 2.75 39.23
C ALA A 267 7.76 3.76 40.28
N LYS A 268 6.51 4.23 40.23
CA LYS A 268 5.90 5.13 41.23
C LYS A 268 5.51 4.41 42.51
N LEU A 269 5.32 3.09 42.45
CA LEU A 269 4.90 2.26 43.58
C LEU A 269 6.10 1.65 44.33
N SER A 270 7.30 1.71 43.75
CA SER A 270 8.54 1.27 44.38
C SER A 270 9.13 2.44 45.18
N PRO A 271 9.32 2.31 46.51
CA PRO A 271 9.83 3.38 47.39
C PRO A 271 11.27 3.74 47.09
#